data_6b88ed9d1a9d99476ff5774ee6587769
#
_entry.id   6b88ed9d1a9d99476ff5774ee6587769
#
_cell.length_a   1.000
_cell.length_b   1.000
_cell.length_c   1.000
_cell.angle_alpha   90.00
_cell.angle_beta   90.00
_cell.angle_gamma   90.00
#
_symmetry.space_group_name_H-M   'P 1'
#
loop_
_entity.id
_entity.type
_entity.pdbx_description
1 polymer ?
#
loop_
_entity_poly.entity_id
_entity_poly.type
_entity_poly.pdbx_seq_one_letter_code
_entity_poly.pdbx_strand_id
1 'polypeptide(L)'
;KGNDYAFADRDRVYETQAVKMFFTTQLQNGSQFNNLKVKCSTDFSGDYTPAGIDAATWTDISDRFDLAHSLSTTRTPSGEVDIYDLFPKDGGELYLAYEYVIKAPVKDHGQRTNALVYDFELTTVTTEKESVLSNHTGAGWTFVRYAGFETEKDNVLSQNTERLVFSCAGNPTVDKDAWAISKGFGVEAVTNLGPDWGVPVKAFSDTDVVSYEHVFEEPGTYEAVFVASNVFGRERKESVVKVTVNIEE
;
A
#
# COMPACT_ATOMS: atom_id res chain seq x y z
N LYS A 1 22.18 22.39 -0.79
CA LYS A 1 21.19 22.34 0.34
C LYS A 1 21.94 21.76 1.52
N GLY A 2 22.18 22.58 2.55
CA GLY A 2 22.61 22.08 3.83
C GLY A 2 21.57 21.08 4.33
N ASN A 3 21.98 19.93 4.80
CA ASN A 3 21.05 19.01 5.43
C ASN A 3 20.72 19.59 6.80
N ASP A 4 19.49 20.08 6.96
CA ASP A 4 18.95 20.40 8.28
C ASP A 4 18.77 19.10 9.06
N TYR A 5 19.69 18.85 9.97
CA TYR A 5 19.60 17.73 10.91
C TYR A 5 18.70 18.12 12.10
N ALA A 6 17.40 18.28 11.83
CA ALA A 6 16.44 18.69 12.84
C ALA A 6 16.28 17.66 13.98
N PHE A 7 16.77 16.46 13.79
CA PHE A 7 16.66 15.32 14.71
C PHE A 7 18.02 14.75 15.13
N ALA A 8 19.07 15.59 15.20
CA ALA A 8 20.41 15.13 15.58
C ALA A 8 20.47 14.65 17.04
N ASP A 9 19.62 15.16 17.91
CA ASP A 9 19.58 14.91 19.36
C ASP A 9 18.32 14.13 19.82
N ARG A 10 17.46 13.74 18.90
CA ARG A 10 16.23 13.02 19.18
C ARG A 10 15.84 12.11 18.02
N ASP A 11 15.02 11.12 18.31
CA ASP A 11 14.50 10.21 17.30
C ASP A 11 13.48 10.89 16.39
N ARG A 12 13.51 10.53 15.10
CA ARG A 12 12.46 10.86 14.14
C ARG A 12 11.32 9.87 14.31
N VAL A 13 10.24 10.34 14.85
CA VAL A 13 9.04 9.54 15.07
C VAL A 13 7.93 10.04 14.16
N TYR A 14 7.43 9.17 13.30
CA TYR A 14 6.33 9.43 12.39
C TYR A 14 5.11 8.63 12.81
N GLU A 15 3.98 9.30 12.95
CA GLU A 15 2.71 8.67 13.21
C GLU A 15 1.94 8.49 11.91
N THR A 16 1.40 7.29 11.68
CA THR A 16 0.50 7.04 10.57
C THR A 16 -0.85 7.68 10.86
N GLN A 17 -1.28 8.58 9.99
CA GLN A 17 -2.52 9.33 10.10
C GLN A 17 -3.63 8.76 9.24
N ALA A 18 -3.28 8.22 8.07
CA ALA A 18 -4.22 7.62 7.14
C ALA A 18 -3.54 6.56 6.24
N VAL A 19 -4.35 5.66 5.70
CA VAL A 19 -3.97 4.80 4.58
C VAL A 19 -5.02 4.99 3.50
N LYS A 20 -4.64 5.70 2.45
CA LYS A 20 -5.53 6.00 1.33
C LYS A 20 -5.51 4.86 0.32
N MET A 21 -6.69 4.39 -0.09
CA MET A 21 -6.86 3.43 -1.17
C MET A 21 -7.50 4.13 -2.36
N PHE A 22 -6.94 3.91 -3.54
CA PHE A 22 -7.45 4.38 -4.81
C PHE A 22 -7.41 3.26 -5.85
N PHE A 23 -8.38 3.23 -6.74
CA PHE A 23 -8.40 2.40 -7.94
C PHE A 23 -9.41 2.96 -8.95
N THR A 24 -9.44 2.41 -10.15
CA THR A 24 -10.51 2.72 -11.12
C THR A 24 -11.19 1.45 -11.58
N THR A 25 -12.49 1.55 -11.88
CA THR A 25 -13.28 0.41 -12.37
C THR A 25 -13.89 0.69 -13.72
N GLN A 26 -14.15 -0.36 -14.48
CA GLN A 26 -14.86 -0.29 -15.76
C GLN A 26 -15.71 -1.54 -15.94
N LEU A 27 -16.93 -1.36 -16.44
CA LEU A 27 -17.81 -2.45 -16.84
C LEU A 27 -17.89 -2.54 -18.37
N GLN A 28 -17.79 -3.75 -18.89
CA GLN A 28 -17.86 -4.02 -20.32
C GLN A 28 -18.81 -5.18 -20.61
N ASN A 29 -19.56 -5.05 -21.66
CA ASN A 29 -20.56 -6.01 -22.08
C ASN A 29 -21.65 -6.26 -21.03
N GLY A 30 -22.77 -6.87 -21.42
CA GLY A 30 -23.80 -7.31 -20.49
C GLY A 30 -24.68 -6.22 -19.88
N SER A 31 -25.40 -6.58 -18.83
CA SER A 31 -26.37 -5.72 -18.15
C SER A 31 -26.55 -6.05 -16.66
N GLN A 32 -25.73 -6.96 -16.11
CA GLN A 32 -25.65 -7.16 -14.67
C GLN A 32 -24.65 -6.17 -14.09
N PHE A 33 -25.15 -5.08 -13.58
CA PHE A 33 -24.35 -4.08 -12.88
C PHE A 33 -24.29 -4.40 -11.39
N ASN A 34 -23.37 -3.76 -10.64
CA ASN A 34 -23.12 -4.03 -9.22
C ASN A 34 -22.64 -5.48 -8.94
N ASN A 35 -21.92 -6.04 -9.87
CA ASN A 35 -21.38 -7.38 -9.82
C ASN A 35 -19.94 -7.46 -9.28
N LEU A 36 -19.34 -6.33 -8.96
CA LEU A 36 -18.03 -6.20 -8.32
C LEU A 36 -18.19 -5.61 -6.93
N LYS A 37 -17.56 -6.25 -5.94
CA LYS A 37 -17.51 -5.78 -4.56
C LYS A 37 -16.08 -5.62 -4.10
N VAL A 38 -15.87 -4.73 -3.16
CA VAL A 38 -14.59 -4.55 -2.46
C VAL A 38 -14.73 -5.09 -1.06
N LYS A 39 -13.85 -5.99 -0.67
CA LYS A 39 -13.87 -6.63 0.65
C LYS A 39 -12.52 -6.56 1.33
N CYS A 40 -12.53 -6.69 2.64
CA CYS A 40 -11.31 -6.80 3.44
C CYS A 40 -11.45 -7.86 4.52
N SER A 41 -10.30 -8.40 4.96
CA SER A 41 -10.21 -9.35 6.07
C SER A 41 -8.93 -9.11 6.86
N THR A 42 -9.00 -9.29 8.17
CA THR A 42 -7.86 -9.24 9.08
C THR A 42 -7.52 -10.61 9.67
N ASP A 43 -8.29 -11.63 9.33
CA ASP A 43 -8.13 -13.02 9.80
C ASP A 43 -7.91 -14.03 8.66
N PHE A 44 -7.78 -13.55 7.40
CA PHE A 44 -7.46 -14.43 6.28
C PHE A 44 -6.04 -15.00 6.43
N SER A 45 -5.96 -16.32 6.36
CA SER A 45 -4.70 -17.06 6.63
C SER A 45 -3.68 -17.03 5.49
N GLY A 46 -4.00 -16.42 4.34
CA GLY A 46 -3.20 -16.52 3.12
C GLY A 46 -3.42 -17.83 2.35
N ASP A 47 -4.42 -18.61 2.69
CA ASP A 47 -4.84 -19.78 1.92
C ASP A 47 -5.77 -19.34 0.77
N TYR A 48 -5.18 -19.08 -0.40
CA TYR A 48 -5.88 -18.62 -1.61
C TYR A 48 -6.67 -19.77 -2.27
N THR A 49 -7.54 -20.40 -1.49
CA THR A 49 -8.49 -21.43 -1.94
C THR A 49 -9.91 -21.07 -1.51
N PRO A 50 -10.96 -21.70 -2.09
CA PRO A 50 -12.32 -21.51 -1.61
C PRO A 50 -12.46 -21.81 -0.11
N ALA A 51 -11.79 -22.83 0.39
CA ALA A 51 -11.82 -23.20 1.81
C ALA A 51 -11.18 -22.11 2.70
N GLY A 52 -10.09 -21.50 2.24
CA GLY A 52 -9.46 -20.38 2.95
C GLY A 52 -10.34 -19.14 2.97
N ILE A 53 -11.08 -18.85 1.89
CA ILE A 53 -12.08 -17.78 1.85
C ILE A 53 -13.20 -18.03 2.85
N ASP A 54 -13.72 -19.26 2.88
CA ASP A 54 -14.81 -19.65 3.78
C ASP A 54 -14.40 -19.62 5.27
N ALA A 55 -13.14 -19.87 5.56
CA ALA A 55 -12.58 -19.87 6.91
C ALA A 55 -12.36 -18.47 7.48
N ALA A 56 -12.30 -17.44 6.62
CA ALA A 56 -12.01 -16.05 7.01
C ALA A 56 -13.30 -15.21 7.10
N THR A 57 -13.21 -14.15 7.89
CA THR A 57 -14.28 -13.14 7.99
C THR A 57 -14.00 -12.02 6.98
N TRP A 58 -14.91 -11.84 6.03
CA TRP A 58 -14.80 -10.79 5.01
C TRP A 58 -15.83 -9.69 5.23
N THR A 59 -15.35 -8.47 5.41
CA THR A 59 -16.19 -7.28 5.51
C THR A 59 -16.37 -6.66 4.13
N ASP A 60 -17.61 -6.41 3.71
CA ASP A 60 -17.93 -5.67 2.50
C ASP A 60 -17.75 -4.17 2.78
N ILE A 61 -16.85 -3.54 2.04
CA ILE A 61 -16.52 -2.11 2.14
C ILE A 61 -16.80 -1.36 0.83
N SER A 62 -17.60 -1.95 -0.04
CA SER A 62 -17.92 -1.40 -1.36
C SER A 62 -18.58 -0.04 -1.30
N ASP A 63 -19.33 0.23 -0.23
CA ASP A 63 -20.05 1.49 0.00
C ASP A 63 -19.13 2.68 0.28
N ARG A 64 -17.85 2.43 0.56
CA ARG A 64 -16.85 3.49 0.72
C ARG A 64 -16.34 4.03 -0.62
N PHE A 65 -16.60 3.34 -1.74
CA PHE A 65 -15.97 3.59 -3.03
C PHE A 65 -17.00 3.87 -4.13
N ASP A 66 -16.64 4.74 -5.06
CA ASP A 66 -17.39 4.86 -6.30
C ASP A 66 -16.98 3.72 -7.25
N LEU A 67 -17.95 2.87 -7.61
CA LEU A 67 -17.76 1.76 -8.54
C LEU A 67 -18.52 2.02 -9.84
N ALA A 68 -18.06 1.46 -10.95
CA ALA A 68 -18.78 1.55 -12.22
C ALA A 68 -20.15 0.87 -12.12
N HIS A 69 -21.22 1.59 -12.43
CA HIS A 69 -22.62 1.12 -12.39
C HIS A 69 -23.27 0.98 -13.76
N SER A 70 -22.52 1.23 -14.81
CA SER A 70 -23.00 1.16 -16.21
C SER A 70 -21.86 0.85 -17.17
N LEU A 71 -22.20 0.42 -18.37
CA LEU A 71 -21.21 0.25 -19.43
C LEU A 71 -20.66 1.62 -19.84
N SER A 72 -19.34 1.71 -19.90
CA SER A 72 -18.64 2.93 -20.30
C SER A 72 -17.28 2.59 -20.91
N THR A 73 -16.84 3.43 -21.83
CA THR A 73 -15.43 3.43 -22.30
C THR A 73 -14.51 4.20 -21.35
N THR A 74 -15.09 5.03 -20.49
CA THR A 74 -14.38 5.79 -19.45
C THR A 74 -14.35 4.98 -18.16
N ARG A 75 -13.21 4.95 -17.49
CA ARG A 75 -13.04 4.34 -16.17
C ARG A 75 -13.72 5.21 -15.10
N THR A 76 -14.32 4.59 -14.10
CA THR A 76 -14.88 5.26 -12.92
C THR A 76 -13.83 5.25 -11.82
N PRO A 77 -13.33 6.41 -11.37
CA PRO A 77 -12.43 6.48 -10.24
C PRO A 77 -13.16 6.18 -8.93
N SER A 78 -12.54 5.43 -8.04
CA SER A 78 -13.10 5.04 -6.73
C SER A 78 -13.22 6.19 -5.72
N GLY A 79 -12.55 7.31 -6.00
CA GLY A 79 -12.17 8.27 -4.97
C GLY A 79 -10.95 7.81 -4.16
N GLU A 80 -10.27 8.75 -3.52
CA GLU A 80 -9.26 8.44 -2.50
C GLU A 80 -9.96 8.23 -1.16
N VAL A 81 -9.94 7.01 -0.65
CA VAL A 81 -10.65 6.62 0.58
C VAL A 81 -9.66 6.21 1.65
N ASP A 82 -9.76 6.83 2.81
CA ASP A 82 -9.01 6.39 3.98
C ASP A 82 -9.60 5.08 4.54
N ILE A 83 -8.74 4.07 4.61
CA ILE A 83 -9.06 2.74 5.13
C ILE A 83 -8.19 2.37 6.35
N TYR A 84 -7.52 3.34 6.96
CA TYR A 84 -6.64 3.08 8.11
C TYR A 84 -7.40 2.49 9.31
N ASP A 85 -8.67 2.82 9.46
CA ASP A 85 -9.57 2.26 10.47
C ASP A 85 -9.78 0.74 10.36
N LEU A 86 -9.50 0.15 9.20
CA LEU A 86 -9.64 -1.29 8.93
C LEU A 86 -8.38 -2.08 9.30
N PHE A 87 -7.24 -1.42 9.49
CA PHE A 87 -5.99 -2.09 9.86
C PHE A 87 -6.01 -2.54 11.32
N PRO A 88 -5.48 -3.75 11.62
CA PRO A 88 -5.34 -4.21 12.98
C PRO A 88 -4.42 -3.28 13.79
N LYS A 89 -4.88 -2.85 14.98
CA LYS A 89 -4.13 -1.92 15.83
C LYS A 89 -2.98 -2.54 16.60
N ASP A 90 -2.96 -3.84 16.69
CA ASP A 90 -1.98 -4.66 17.42
C ASP A 90 -0.86 -5.22 16.52
N GLY A 91 -0.78 -4.71 15.27
CA GLY A 91 0.19 -5.17 14.29
C GLY A 91 -0.25 -6.48 13.65
N GLY A 92 -0.95 -6.43 12.58
CA GLY A 92 -1.40 -7.56 11.79
C GLY A 92 -1.51 -7.13 10.34
N GLU A 93 -2.01 -8.01 9.51
CA GLU A 93 -2.17 -7.74 8.09
C GLU A 93 -3.63 -7.52 7.75
N LEU A 94 -3.87 -6.58 6.85
CA LEU A 94 -5.15 -6.38 6.17
C LEU A 94 -5.04 -6.97 4.77
N TYR A 95 -5.93 -7.89 4.44
CA TYR A 95 -6.10 -8.41 3.10
C TYR A 95 -7.25 -7.68 2.42
N LEU A 96 -7.05 -7.30 1.16
CA LEU A 96 -8.07 -6.67 0.32
C LEU A 96 -8.49 -7.64 -0.77
N ALA A 97 -9.75 -7.60 -1.15
CA ALA A 97 -10.26 -8.46 -2.20
C ALA A 97 -11.29 -7.75 -3.07
N TYR A 98 -11.31 -8.14 -4.35
CA TYR A 98 -12.42 -7.88 -5.26
C TYR A 98 -13.18 -9.18 -5.45
N GLU A 99 -14.46 -9.19 -5.10
CA GLU A 99 -15.39 -10.29 -5.35
C GLU A 99 -16.24 -9.96 -6.58
N TYR A 100 -16.27 -10.87 -7.54
CA TYR A 100 -17.03 -10.73 -8.77
C TYR A 100 -18.12 -11.79 -8.85
N VAL A 101 -19.38 -11.35 -8.90
CA VAL A 101 -20.55 -12.22 -8.88
C VAL A 101 -21.40 -12.03 -10.12
N ILE A 102 -21.73 -13.13 -10.82
CA ILE A 102 -22.71 -13.18 -11.89
C ILE A 102 -23.88 -14.06 -11.48
N LYS A 103 -25.07 -13.48 -11.51
CA LYS A 103 -26.31 -14.19 -11.20
C LYS A 103 -26.85 -14.96 -12.40
N ALA A 104 -27.37 -16.14 -12.16
CA ALA A 104 -28.00 -17.02 -13.16
C ALA A 104 -29.46 -17.32 -12.82
N PRO A 105 -30.28 -17.63 -13.82
CA PRO A 105 -29.99 -17.60 -15.25
C PRO A 105 -30.06 -16.16 -15.82
N VAL A 106 -29.32 -15.91 -16.90
CA VAL A 106 -29.24 -14.57 -17.54
C VAL A 106 -30.59 -14.02 -18.01
N LYS A 107 -31.57 -14.89 -18.31
CA LYS A 107 -32.93 -14.47 -18.68
C LYS A 107 -33.66 -13.70 -17.57
N ASP A 108 -33.31 -13.97 -16.30
CA ASP A 108 -33.96 -13.36 -15.14
C ASP A 108 -33.14 -12.20 -14.54
N HIS A 109 -31.82 -12.24 -14.73
CA HIS A 109 -30.88 -11.31 -14.10
C HIS A 109 -30.16 -10.38 -15.09
N GLY A 110 -30.32 -10.58 -16.40
CA GLY A 110 -29.61 -9.85 -17.43
C GLY A 110 -28.31 -10.52 -17.88
N GLN A 111 -27.72 -9.99 -18.96
CA GLN A 111 -26.48 -10.52 -19.51
C GLN A 111 -25.30 -10.27 -18.57
N ARG A 112 -24.41 -11.26 -18.49
CA ARG A 112 -23.16 -11.16 -17.72
C ARG A 112 -22.34 -9.93 -18.14
N THR A 113 -21.79 -9.23 -17.18
CA THR A 113 -20.98 -8.03 -17.40
C THR A 113 -19.55 -8.29 -16.94
N ASN A 114 -18.57 -7.98 -17.78
CA ASN A 114 -17.17 -8.05 -17.37
C ASN A 114 -16.85 -6.87 -16.47
N ALA A 115 -16.11 -7.13 -15.40
CA ALA A 115 -15.57 -6.10 -14.51
C ALA A 115 -14.05 -6.02 -14.64
N LEU A 116 -13.55 -4.80 -14.72
CA LEU A 116 -12.12 -4.52 -14.82
C LEU A 116 -11.74 -3.55 -13.69
N VAL A 117 -10.61 -3.82 -13.05
CA VAL A 117 -10.04 -2.97 -12.00
C VAL A 117 -8.65 -2.53 -12.44
N TYR A 118 -8.39 -1.23 -12.38
CA TYR A 118 -7.13 -0.62 -12.79
C TYR A 118 -6.59 0.30 -11.69
N ASP A 119 -5.37 0.74 -11.87
CA ASP A 119 -4.76 1.86 -11.14
C ASP A 119 -4.81 1.70 -9.60
N PHE A 120 -4.82 0.45 -9.10
CA PHE A 120 -4.84 0.20 -7.66
C PHE A 120 -3.57 0.77 -7.00
N GLU A 121 -3.78 1.56 -5.95
CA GLU A 121 -2.73 2.13 -5.13
C GLU A 121 -3.18 2.23 -3.67
N LEU A 122 -2.24 1.91 -2.77
CA LEU A 122 -2.32 2.23 -1.35
C LEU A 122 -1.23 3.23 -1.01
N THR A 123 -1.59 4.32 -0.38
CA THR A 123 -0.68 5.38 0.06
C THR A 123 -0.78 5.56 1.56
N THR A 124 0.33 5.42 2.27
CA THR A 124 0.42 5.73 3.70
C THR A 124 0.69 7.22 3.87
N VAL A 125 -0.12 7.87 4.70
CA VAL A 125 0.02 9.26 5.11
C VAL A 125 0.54 9.29 6.55
N THR A 126 1.69 9.91 6.75
CA THR A 126 2.28 10.11 8.06
C THR A 126 2.30 11.59 8.42
N THR A 127 2.71 11.93 9.64
CA THR A 127 2.90 13.33 10.07
C THR A 127 3.87 14.12 9.20
N GLU A 128 4.74 13.44 8.43
CA GLU A 128 5.81 14.10 7.66
C GLU A 128 5.62 13.98 6.13
N LYS A 129 5.10 12.85 5.66
CA LYS A 129 5.04 12.58 4.22
C LYS A 129 3.96 11.59 3.83
N GLU A 130 3.60 11.63 2.56
CA GLU A 130 2.89 10.54 1.89
C GLU A 130 3.89 9.61 1.18
N SER A 131 3.62 8.32 1.21
CA SER A 131 4.42 7.31 0.53
C SER A 131 3.57 6.14 0.04
N VAL A 132 3.85 5.69 -1.18
CA VAL A 132 3.15 4.53 -1.76
C VAL A 132 3.52 3.27 -0.98
N LEU A 133 2.54 2.66 -0.32
CA LEU A 133 2.67 1.37 0.36
C LEU A 133 2.65 0.22 -0.63
N SER A 134 1.76 0.30 -1.61
CA SER A 134 1.64 -0.69 -2.68
C SER A 134 0.93 -0.10 -3.89
N ASN A 135 1.18 -0.68 -5.05
CA ASN A 135 0.47 -0.39 -6.29
C ASN A 135 -0.10 -1.68 -6.90
N HIS A 136 -0.71 -1.56 -8.08
CA HIS A 136 -1.35 -2.69 -8.76
C HIS A 136 -0.46 -3.94 -8.86
N THR A 137 0.79 -3.79 -9.28
CA THR A 137 1.74 -4.92 -9.41
C THR A 137 2.29 -5.39 -8.07
N GLY A 138 2.50 -4.47 -7.14
CA GLY A 138 3.01 -4.74 -5.80
C GLY A 138 1.98 -5.38 -4.87
N ALA A 139 0.70 -5.33 -5.22
CA ALA A 139 -0.38 -5.89 -4.40
C ALA A 139 -0.40 -7.43 -4.37
N GLY A 140 0.26 -8.09 -5.31
CA GLY A 140 0.38 -9.55 -5.30
C GLY A 140 -0.95 -10.27 -5.48
N TRP A 141 -1.83 -9.77 -6.35
CA TRP A 141 -3.15 -10.32 -6.58
C TRP A 141 -3.13 -11.80 -6.93
N THR A 142 -3.95 -12.59 -6.27
CA THR A 142 -4.18 -14.01 -6.56
C THR A 142 -5.65 -14.23 -6.84
N PHE A 143 -5.95 -14.79 -8.02
CA PHE A 143 -7.33 -15.17 -8.35
C PHE A 143 -7.72 -16.49 -7.73
N VAL A 144 -8.88 -16.50 -7.07
CA VAL A 144 -9.52 -17.70 -6.58
C VAL A 144 -10.81 -17.94 -7.37
N ARG A 145 -10.90 -19.10 -8.00
CA ARG A 145 -12.13 -19.58 -8.63
C ARG A 145 -13.02 -20.13 -7.54
N TYR A 146 -14.06 -19.40 -7.23
CA TYR A 146 -15.03 -19.76 -6.19
C TYR A 146 -16.26 -20.43 -6.82
N ALA A 147 -17.42 -20.37 -6.22
CA ALA A 147 -18.60 -21.08 -6.66
C ALA A 147 -18.96 -20.87 -8.14
N GLY A 148 -19.13 -21.95 -8.88
CA GLY A 148 -19.52 -21.93 -10.30
C GLY A 148 -18.40 -21.57 -11.28
N PHE A 149 -17.22 -21.22 -10.80
CA PHE A 149 -16.04 -20.87 -11.61
C PHE A 149 -14.99 -21.99 -11.66
N GLU A 150 -15.33 -23.23 -11.45
CA GLU A 150 -14.39 -24.33 -11.25
C GLU A 150 -13.58 -24.69 -12.52
N THR A 151 -14.08 -24.34 -13.71
CA THR A 151 -13.38 -24.68 -14.96
C THR A 151 -12.80 -23.47 -15.68
N GLU A 152 -11.62 -23.63 -16.30
CA GLU A 152 -10.99 -22.57 -17.09
C GLU A 152 -11.75 -22.19 -18.37
N LYS A 153 -12.54 -23.10 -18.90
CA LYS A 153 -13.30 -22.88 -20.14
C LYS A 153 -14.38 -21.83 -20.00
N ASP A 154 -14.82 -21.57 -18.78
CA ASP A 154 -15.96 -20.71 -18.50
C ASP A 154 -15.58 -19.25 -18.24
N ASN A 155 -14.28 -18.92 -18.17
CA ASN A 155 -13.88 -17.66 -17.57
C ASN A 155 -12.52 -17.15 -18.00
N VAL A 156 -12.42 -15.85 -18.13
CA VAL A 156 -11.16 -15.13 -18.14
C VAL A 156 -11.00 -14.41 -16.80
N LEU A 157 -10.17 -14.98 -15.92
CA LEU A 157 -9.65 -14.31 -14.74
C LEU A 157 -8.17 -14.08 -15.03
N SER A 158 -7.78 -12.84 -15.23
CA SER A 158 -6.41 -12.51 -15.62
C SER A 158 -5.97 -11.20 -15.02
N GLN A 159 -4.66 -11.10 -14.81
CA GLN A 159 -4.01 -9.84 -14.47
C GLN A 159 -2.85 -9.57 -15.41
N ASN A 160 -2.56 -8.32 -15.60
CA ASN A 160 -1.34 -7.82 -16.20
C ASN A 160 -0.80 -6.65 -15.38
N THR A 161 0.17 -5.92 -15.88
CA THR A 161 0.77 -4.76 -15.18
C THR A 161 -0.17 -3.58 -14.98
N GLU A 162 -1.33 -3.57 -15.65
CA GLU A 162 -2.26 -2.45 -15.64
C GLU A 162 -3.58 -2.75 -14.94
N ARG A 163 -4.05 -4.01 -14.97
CA ARG A 163 -5.42 -4.32 -14.55
C ARG A 163 -5.65 -5.77 -14.13
N LEU A 164 -6.74 -5.94 -13.36
CA LEU A 164 -7.44 -7.20 -13.16
C LEU A 164 -8.61 -7.28 -14.14
N VAL A 165 -8.86 -8.46 -14.68
CA VAL A 165 -10.00 -8.73 -15.55
C VAL A 165 -10.82 -9.88 -14.99
N PHE A 166 -12.10 -9.62 -14.76
CA PHE A 166 -13.10 -10.60 -14.42
C PHE A 166 -14.08 -10.74 -15.58
N SER A 167 -14.13 -11.91 -16.19
CA SER A 167 -15.04 -12.19 -17.29
C SER A 167 -15.60 -13.61 -17.16
N CYS A 168 -16.92 -13.71 -17.26
CA CYS A 168 -17.63 -14.97 -17.32
C CYS A 168 -18.00 -15.30 -18.77
N ALA A 169 -17.72 -16.52 -19.23
CA ALA A 169 -18.08 -16.96 -20.56
C ALA A 169 -19.50 -17.52 -20.64
N GLY A 170 -20.10 -17.49 -21.84
CA GLY A 170 -21.37 -18.13 -22.16
C GLY A 170 -22.58 -17.55 -21.42
N ASN A 171 -23.61 -18.37 -21.31
CA ASN A 171 -24.83 -18.08 -20.54
C ASN A 171 -24.81 -18.98 -19.29
N PRO A 172 -24.41 -18.48 -18.13
CA PRO A 172 -24.33 -19.28 -16.93
C PRO A 172 -25.71 -19.81 -16.51
N THR A 173 -25.76 -21.07 -16.10
CA THR A 173 -26.94 -21.73 -15.57
C THR A 173 -26.93 -21.79 -14.03
N VAL A 174 -25.79 -21.51 -13.43
CA VAL A 174 -25.58 -21.39 -11.98
C VAL A 174 -24.87 -20.07 -11.71
N ASP A 175 -25.06 -19.51 -10.54
CA ASP A 175 -24.33 -18.33 -10.10
C ASP A 175 -22.83 -18.56 -10.21
N LYS A 176 -22.10 -17.50 -10.58
CA LYS A 176 -20.66 -17.52 -10.73
C LYS A 176 -20.05 -16.54 -9.74
N ASP A 177 -19.02 -16.98 -9.04
CA ASP A 177 -18.33 -16.18 -8.04
C ASP A 177 -16.81 -16.40 -8.16
N ALA A 178 -16.05 -15.32 -8.23
CA ALA A 178 -14.60 -15.33 -8.32
C ALA A 178 -14.00 -14.17 -7.52
N TRP A 179 -12.84 -14.42 -6.95
CA TRP A 179 -12.15 -13.46 -6.11
C TRP A 179 -10.76 -13.13 -6.68
N ALA A 180 -10.34 -11.90 -6.52
CA ALA A 180 -8.93 -11.50 -6.60
C ALA A 180 -8.54 -10.96 -5.23
N ILE A 181 -7.63 -11.66 -4.55
CA ILE A 181 -7.21 -11.34 -3.18
C ILE A 181 -5.78 -10.84 -3.22
N SER A 182 -5.49 -9.74 -2.53
CA SER A 182 -4.14 -9.19 -2.40
C SER A 182 -3.27 -10.03 -1.45
N LYS A 183 -1.97 -9.75 -1.42
CA LYS A 183 -1.15 -10.12 -0.26
C LYS A 183 -1.64 -9.36 0.99
N GLY A 184 -1.20 -9.77 2.17
CA GLY A 184 -1.41 -9.02 3.40
C GLY A 184 -0.61 -7.70 3.39
N PHE A 185 -1.22 -6.65 3.89
CA PHE A 185 -0.60 -5.33 4.10
C PHE A 185 -0.52 -5.04 5.59
N GLY A 186 0.70 -4.81 6.09
CA GLY A 186 0.93 -4.33 7.44
C GLY A 186 1.23 -2.83 7.44
N VAL A 187 0.76 -2.12 8.44
CA VAL A 187 1.04 -0.70 8.65
C VAL A 187 1.39 -0.47 10.11
N GLU A 188 2.55 0.13 10.34
CA GLU A 188 2.97 0.52 11.68
C GLU A 188 2.28 1.82 12.08
N ALA A 189 1.65 1.85 13.26
CA ALA A 189 1.02 3.05 13.78
C ALA A 189 2.06 4.15 14.07
N VAL A 190 3.24 3.75 14.51
CA VAL A 190 4.36 4.64 14.82
C VAL A 190 5.64 4.05 14.24
N THR A 191 6.33 4.81 13.41
CA THR A 191 7.63 4.44 12.87
C THR A 191 8.71 5.30 13.50
N ASN A 192 9.66 4.68 14.20
CA ASN A 192 10.84 5.34 14.75
C ASN A 192 12.05 5.06 13.85
N LEU A 193 12.57 6.09 13.19
CA LEU A 193 13.74 6.00 12.31
C LEU A 193 15.04 6.32 13.04
N GLY A 194 14.98 6.55 14.35
CA GLY A 194 16.12 7.05 15.11
C GLY A 194 16.49 8.49 14.78
N PRO A 195 17.59 9.00 15.32
CA PRO A 195 18.09 10.34 15.02
C PRO A 195 18.63 10.43 13.60
N ASP A 196 18.83 11.64 13.12
CA ASP A 196 19.47 11.89 11.83
C ASP A 196 20.89 11.33 11.79
N TRP A 197 21.25 10.72 10.68
CA TRP A 197 22.61 10.25 10.43
C TRP A 197 23.46 11.41 9.95
N GLY A 198 24.54 11.68 10.69
CA GLY A 198 25.51 12.68 10.29
C GLY A 198 26.27 12.31 8.99
N VAL A 199 26.91 13.27 8.39
CA VAL A 199 27.84 13.03 7.29
C VAL A 199 29.10 12.37 7.84
N PRO A 200 29.51 11.18 7.38
CA PRO A 200 30.73 10.53 7.84
C PRO A 200 31.94 11.35 7.37
N VAL A 201 32.73 11.87 8.33
CA VAL A 201 33.91 12.68 8.04
C VAL A 201 35.17 11.82 7.99
N LYS A 202 35.26 10.80 8.88
CA LYS A 202 36.45 9.95 8.99
C LYS A 202 36.08 8.57 9.53
N ALA A 203 36.57 7.53 8.85
CA ALA A 203 36.58 6.16 9.38
C ALA A 203 37.92 5.82 10.02
N PHE A 204 37.97 4.73 10.77
CA PHE A 204 39.22 4.24 11.43
C PHE A 204 40.34 3.96 10.42
N SER A 205 39.98 3.46 9.24
CA SER A 205 40.94 3.12 8.16
C SER A 205 41.40 4.30 7.32
N ASP A 206 40.79 5.46 7.50
CA ASP A 206 41.12 6.63 6.68
C ASP A 206 42.42 7.30 7.17
N THR A 207 43.14 7.92 6.24
CA THR A 207 44.27 8.77 6.57
C THR A 207 43.80 9.98 7.40
N ASP A 208 44.75 10.62 8.14
CA ASP A 208 44.37 11.72 9.01
C ASP A 208 43.67 12.85 8.24
N VAL A 209 42.44 13.16 8.70
CA VAL A 209 41.68 14.30 8.20
C VAL A 209 42.04 15.51 9.05
N VAL A 210 42.64 16.49 8.43
CA VAL A 210 43.14 17.69 9.13
C VAL A 210 42.09 18.79 9.19
N SER A 211 41.15 18.79 8.22
CA SER A 211 40.03 19.72 8.16
C SER A 211 38.82 19.12 7.45
N TYR A 212 37.66 19.59 7.81
CA TYR A 212 36.39 19.30 7.11
C TYR A 212 35.75 20.66 6.77
N GLU A 213 35.34 20.83 5.53
CA GLU A 213 34.70 22.04 5.04
C GLU A 213 33.20 21.76 4.77
N HIS A 214 32.38 22.67 5.22
CA HIS A 214 30.95 22.68 4.94
C HIS A 214 30.51 24.07 4.49
N VAL A 215 29.71 24.14 3.44
CA VAL A 215 29.17 25.39 2.91
C VAL A 215 27.73 25.54 3.36
N PHE A 216 27.45 26.59 4.10
CA PHE A 216 26.09 27.01 4.43
C PHE A 216 25.59 27.92 3.29
N GLU A 217 24.42 27.58 2.73
CA GLU A 217 23.87 28.29 1.57
C GLU A 217 23.16 29.60 1.95
N GLU A 218 22.72 29.72 3.20
CA GLU A 218 21.94 30.85 3.69
C GLU A 218 22.57 31.45 4.96
N PRO A 219 22.48 32.79 5.16
CA PRO A 219 22.86 33.43 6.41
C PRO A 219 21.98 32.90 7.57
N GLY A 220 22.60 32.74 8.75
CA GLY A 220 21.88 32.26 9.91
C GLY A 220 22.78 31.76 11.03
N THR A 221 22.19 31.35 12.12
CA THR A 221 22.88 30.71 13.24
C THR A 221 22.61 29.20 13.23
N TYR A 222 23.69 28.44 13.13
CA TYR A 222 23.66 26.98 13.03
C TYR A 222 24.36 26.33 14.22
N GLU A 223 23.89 25.18 14.67
CA GLU A 223 24.61 24.34 15.62
C GLU A 223 25.27 23.19 14.85
N ALA A 224 26.58 23.17 14.76
CA ALA A 224 27.33 22.04 14.21
C ALA A 224 27.60 21.02 15.33
N VAL A 225 27.14 19.78 15.15
CA VAL A 225 27.32 18.70 16.11
C VAL A 225 28.31 17.68 15.54
N PHE A 226 29.43 17.50 16.22
CA PHE A 226 30.44 16.50 15.88
C PHE A 226 30.31 15.31 16.82
N VAL A 227 30.10 14.13 16.27
CA VAL A 227 30.01 12.87 17.02
C VAL A 227 31.19 12.01 16.64
N ALA A 228 32.05 11.72 17.60
CA ALA A 228 33.11 10.72 17.45
C ALA A 228 32.69 9.46 18.20
N SER A 229 32.73 8.33 17.53
CA SER A 229 32.41 7.04 18.16
C SER A 229 33.51 6.02 17.95
N ASN A 230 33.75 5.21 18.98
CA ASN A 230 34.63 4.05 18.91
C ASN A 230 33.87 2.81 19.35
N VAL A 231 33.99 1.74 18.57
CA VAL A 231 33.35 0.45 18.86
C VAL A 231 34.41 -0.59 19.15
N PHE A 232 34.37 -1.15 20.34
CA PHE A 232 35.22 -2.27 20.74
C PHE A 232 34.36 -3.45 21.22
N GLY A 233 34.31 -4.50 20.44
CA GLY A 233 33.44 -5.65 20.69
C GLY A 233 31.95 -5.26 20.59
N ARG A 234 31.25 -5.30 21.72
CA ARG A 234 29.80 -4.86 21.81
C ARG A 234 29.64 -3.50 22.47
N GLU A 235 30.74 -2.89 22.91
CA GLU A 235 30.69 -1.56 23.55
C GLU A 235 30.93 -0.46 22.51
N ARG A 236 30.09 0.58 22.56
CA ARG A 236 30.22 1.82 21.80
C ARG A 236 30.45 2.96 22.77
N LYS A 237 31.52 3.73 22.56
CA LYS A 237 31.78 4.97 23.29
C LYS A 237 31.67 6.13 22.32
N GLU A 238 31.00 7.18 22.75
CA GLU A 238 30.79 8.38 21.97
C GLU A 238 31.31 9.62 22.69
N SER A 239 31.79 10.57 21.91
CA SER A 239 32.12 11.91 22.35
C SER A 239 31.42 12.88 21.42
N VAL A 240 30.68 13.83 21.99
CA VAL A 240 29.92 14.83 21.24
C VAL A 240 30.46 16.21 21.53
N VAL A 241 30.72 16.98 20.48
CA VAL A 241 31.14 18.39 20.54
C VAL A 241 30.12 19.20 19.74
N LYS A 242 29.61 20.28 20.33
CA LYS A 242 28.68 21.23 19.68
C LYS A 242 29.37 22.56 19.48
N VAL A 243 29.22 23.12 18.32
CA VAL A 243 29.79 24.43 17.94
C VAL A 243 28.70 25.27 17.29
N THR A 244 28.51 26.49 17.81
CA THR A 244 27.61 27.46 17.18
C THR A 244 28.37 28.18 16.06
N VAL A 245 27.79 28.17 14.86
CA VAL A 245 28.32 28.82 13.67
C VAL A 245 27.39 29.94 13.23
N ASN A 246 27.84 31.15 13.15
CA ASN A 246 27.07 32.30 12.64
C ASN A 246 27.55 32.62 11.24
N ILE A 247 26.66 32.58 10.27
CA ILE A 247 26.89 32.95 8.88
C ILE A 247 26.23 34.29 8.66
N GLU A 248 27.03 35.27 8.32
CA GLU A 248 26.61 36.64 7.98
C GLU A 248 26.36 36.76 6.46
N GLU A 249 25.55 37.76 6.05
CA GLU A 249 25.27 38.06 4.63
C GLU A 249 26.52 38.48 3.86
#